data_d7c4144c23f3428bf6abee269492d46d
#
_entry.id   d7c4144c23f3428bf6abee269492d46d
#
_cell.length_a   1.000
_cell.length_b   1.000
_cell.length_c   1.000
_cell.angle_alpha   90.00
_cell.angle_beta   90.00
_cell.angle_gamma   90.00
#
_symmetry.space_group_name_H-M   'P 1'
#
loop_
_entity.id
_entity.type
_entity.pdbx_description
1 polymer ?
#
loop_
_entity_poly.entity_id
_entity_poly.type
_entity_poly.pdbx_seq_one_letter_code
_entity_poly.pdbx_strand_id
1 'polypeptide(L)' 'MEEKEVLLTQEGYNNLENELNFLKTEKRAEIADRIKVALGFGDLSENSEYDEAKTAQAENEVRIAELENKLRHAKLTY' A
#
# COMPACT_ATOMS: atom_id res chain seq x y z
N MET A 1 -8.60 18.34 -13.62
CA MET A 1 -7.86 18.44 -12.34
C MET A 1 -6.39 18.65 -12.66
N GLU A 2 -5.81 19.69 -12.07
CA GLU A 2 -4.40 19.95 -12.30
C GLU A 2 -3.53 18.99 -11.53
N GLU A 3 -2.53 18.44 -12.20
CA GLU A 3 -1.54 17.64 -11.53
C GLU A 3 -0.44 18.56 -11.02
N LYS A 4 -0.16 18.45 -9.74
CA LYS A 4 0.86 19.30 -9.13
C LYS A 4 2.16 18.54 -9.01
N GLU A 5 3.24 19.21 -9.32
CA GLU A 5 4.56 18.65 -9.08
C GLU A 5 4.78 18.49 -7.58
N VAL A 6 5.39 17.39 -7.21
CA VAL A 6 5.75 17.13 -5.82
C VAL A 6 7.26 17.38 -5.70
N LEU A 7 7.62 18.38 -4.91
CA LEU A 7 9.04 18.71 -4.72
C LEU A 7 9.63 17.84 -3.61
N LEU A 8 10.64 17.08 -3.94
CA LEU A 8 11.27 16.15 -3.00
C LEU A 8 12.79 16.29 -3.06
N THR A 9 13.41 16.12 -1.91
CA THR A 9 14.86 15.92 -1.86
C THR A 9 15.16 14.49 -2.31
N GLN A 10 16.40 14.20 -2.64
CA GLN A 10 16.79 12.83 -2.99
C GLN A 10 16.50 11.87 -1.84
N GLU A 11 16.76 12.28 -0.62
CA GLU A 11 16.49 11.48 0.56
C GLU A 11 14.98 11.20 0.69
N GLY A 12 14.15 12.23 0.53
CA GLY A 12 12.69 12.08 0.58
C GLY A 12 12.18 11.14 -0.50
N TYR A 13 12.70 11.28 -1.71
CA TYR A 13 12.33 10.39 -2.82
C TYR A 13 12.68 8.94 -2.49
N ASN A 14 13.91 8.72 -2.01
CA ASN A 14 14.36 7.37 -1.66
C ASN A 14 13.50 6.76 -0.54
N ASN A 15 13.12 7.56 0.45
CA ASN A 15 12.28 7.09 1.55
C ASN A 15 10.90 6.65 1.05
N LEU A 16 10.30 7.42 0.15
CA LEU A 16 9.00 7.07 -0.44
C LEU A 16 9.11 5.82 -1.31
N GLU A 17 10.19 5.70 -2.07
CA GLU A 17 10.42 4.53 -2.91
C GLU A 17 10.60 3.28 -2.05
N ASN A 18 11.33 3.39 -0.95
CA ASN A 18 11.51 2.27 -0.02
C ASN A 18 10.19 1.86 0.62
N GLU A 19 9.38 2.83 1.03
CA GLU A 19 8.05 2.56 1.58
C GLU A 19 7.18 1.85 0.54
N LEU A 20 7.18 2.35 -0.68
CA LEU A 20 6.40 1.76 -1.76
C LEU A 20 6.80 0.30 -2.01
N ASN A 21 8.10 0.05 -2.07
CA ASN A 21 8.59 -1.32 -2.27
C ASN A 21 8.17 -2.25 -1.13
N PHE A 22 8.24 -1.77 0.10
CA PHE A 22 7.80 -2.53 1.26
C PHE A 22 6.31 -2.88 1.16
N LEU A 23 5.47 -1.90 0.80
CA LEU A 23 4.03 -2.11 0.69
C LEU A 23 3.68 -3.09 -0.43
N LYS A 24 4.42 -3.05 -1.54
CA LYS A 24 4.16 -3.91 -2.69
C LYS A 24 4.66 -5.34 -2.49
N THR A 25 5.63 -5.54 -1.61
CA THR A 25 6.22 -6.85 -1.38
C THR A 25 5.81 -7.43 -0.02
N GLU A 26 6.45 -6.98 1.04
CA GLU A 26 6.23 -7.54 2.38
C GLU A 26 4.82 -7.33 2.90
N LYS A 27 4.29 -6.11 2.75
CA LYS A 27 2.95 -5.81 3.26
C LYS A 27 1.87 -6.57 2.51
N ARG A 28 1.97 -6.63 1.19
CA ARG A 28 1.01 -7.42 0.38
C ARG A 28 1.05 -8.90 0.78
N ALA A 29 2.26 -9.45 0.96
CA ALA A 29 2.42 -10.85 1.33
C ALA A 29 1.82 -11.13 2.71
N GLU A 30 2.05 -10.25 3.67
CA GLU A 30 1.48 -10.36 5.01
C GLU A 30 -0.04 -10.36 4.97
N ILE A 31 -0.62 -9.43 4.22
CA ILE A 31 -2.08 -9.31 4.10
C ILE A 31 -2.65 -10.53 3.39
N ALA A 32 -2.00 -11.00 2.31
CA ALA A 32 -2.45 -12.19 1.59
C ALA A 32 -2.46 -13.41 2.52
N ASP A 33 -1.47 -13.52 3.39
CA ASP A 33 -1.41 -14.60 4.36
C ASP A 33 -2.55 -14.50 5.37
N ARG A 34 -2.86 -13.28 5.84
CA ARG A 34 -3.98 -13.06 6.75
C ARG A 34 -5.31 -13.48 6.12
N ILE A 35 -5.50 -13.16 4.82
CA ILE A 35 -6.69 -13.56 4.10
C ILE A 35 -6.77 -15.09 4.01
N LYS A 36 -5.66 -15.73 3.69
CA LYS A 36 -5.58 -17.19 3.59
C LYS A 36 -5.94 -17.86 4.91
N VAL A 37 -5.39 -17.35 6.02
CA VAL A 37 -5.68 -17.87 7.35
C VAL A 37 -7.15 -17.67 7.69
N ALA A 38 -7.70 -16.50 7.38
CA ALA A 38 -9.10 -16.19 7.64
C ALA A 38 -10.04 -17.11 6.85
N LEU A 39 -9.70 -17.44 5.62
CA LEU A 39 -10.49 -18.39 4.81
C LEU A 39 -10.52 -19.77 5.46
N GLY A 40 -9.48 -20.14 6.20
CA GLY A 40 -9.42 -21.40 6.89
C GLY A 40 -10.43 -21.55 8.03
N PHE A 41 -11.01 -20.43 8.49
CA PHE A 41 -12.06 -20.47 9.53
C PHE A 41 -13.43 -20.88 8.98
N GLY A 42 -13.60 -20.86 7.66
CA GLY A 42 -14.74 -21.47 6.98
C GLY A 42 -15.93 -20.57 6.73
N ASP A 43 -16.51 -19.96 7.75
CA ASP A 43 -17.72 -19.17 7.58
C ASP A 43 -17.39 -17.70 7.26
N LEU A 44 -17.51 -17.36 5.98
CA LEU A 44 -17.18 -16.02 5.50
C LEU A 44 -18.24 -14.97 5.88
N SER A 45 -19.48 -15.39 6.11
CA SER A 45 -20.55 -14.44 6.39
C SER A 45 -20.42 -13.81 7.80
N GLU A 46 -19.75 -14.49 8.71
CA GLU A 46 -19.52 -14.00 10.07
C GLU A 46 -18.04 -13.89 10.41
N ASN A 47 -17.20 -13.91 9.39
CA ASN A 47 -15.74 -13.93 9.59
C ASN A 47 -15.15 -12.52 9.62
N SER A 48 -15.10 -11.94 10.82
CA SER A 48 -14.56 -10.60 11.01
C SER A 48 -13.08 -10.51 10.66
N GLU A 49 -12.33 -11.61 10.84
CA GLU A 49 -10.92 -11.64 10.47
C GLU A 49 -10.74 -11.50 8.96
N TYR A 50 -11.61 -12.14 8.18
CA TYR A 50 -11.60 -12.01 6.73
C TYR A 50 -11.91 -10.58 6.32
N ASP A 51 -12.95 -9.99 6.91
CA ASP A 51 -13.36 -8.62 6.61
C ASP A 51 -12.25 -7.63 6.94
N GLU A 52 -11.60 -7.79 8.09
CA GLU A 52 -10.47 -6.93 8.46
C GLU A 52 -9.30 -7.07 7.50
N ALA A 53 -8.99 -8.28 7.08
CA ALA A 53 -7.90 -8.52 6.15
C ALA A 53 -8.20 -7.92 4.77
N LYS A 54 -9.45 -8.01 4.30
CA LYS A 54 -9.86 -7.39 3.04
C LYS A 54 -9.79 -5.87 3.13
N THR A 55 -10.18 -5.29 4.26
CA THR A 55 -10.08 -3.86 4.48
C THR A 55 -8.61 -3.42 4.47
N ALA A 56 -7.75 -4.18 5.14
CA ALA A 56 -6.31 -3.88 5.14
C ALA A 56 -5.73 -3.95 3.73
N GLN A 57 -6.19 -4.91 2.92
CA GLN A 57 -5.77 -5.03 1.53
C GLN A 57 -6.14 -3.78 0.73
N ALA A 58 -7.39 -3.34 0.87
CA ALA A 58 -7.87 -2.17 0.16
C ALA A 58 -7.10 -0.91 0.57
N GLU A 59 -6.88 -0.72 1.86
CA GLU A 59 -6.12 0.42 2.37
C GLU A 59 -4.68 0.41 1.86
N ASN A 60 -4.06 -0.77 1.82
CA ASN A 60 -2.71 -0.91 1.32
C ASN A 60 -2.62 -0.55 -0.17
N GLU A 61 -3.59 -1.00 -0.98
CA GLU A 61 -3.60 -0.68 -2.40
C GLU A 61 -3.81 0.82 -2.65
N VAL A 62 -4.64 1.47 -1.83
CA VAL A 62 -4.81 2.92 -1.92
C VAL A 62 -3.50 3.64 -1.61
N ARG A 63 -2.80 3.22 -0.56
CA ARG A 63 -1.51 3.84 -0.20
C ARG A 63 -0.46 3.62 -1.28
N ILE A 64 -0.42 2.42 -1.87
CA ILE A 64 0.47 2.12 -2.98
C ILE A 64 0.21 3.07 -4.14
N ALA A 65 -1.07 3.25 -4.51
CA ALA A 65 -1.44 4.14 -5.60
C ALA A 65 -1.02 5.59 -5.32
N GLU A 66 -1.22 6.04 -4.07
CA GLU A 66 -0.82 7.39 -3.66
C GLU A 66 0.69 7.59 -3.80
N LEU A 67 1.48 6.62 -3.34
CA LEU A 67 2.93 6.71 -3.43
C LEU A 67 3.42 6.65 -4.87
N GLU A 68 2.83 5.76 -5.67
CA GLU A 68 3.18 5.69 -7.09
C GLU A 68 2.89 7.00 -7.80
N ASN A 69 1.75 7.62 -7.49
CA ASN A 69 1.39 8.89 -8.07
C ASN A 69 2.36 10.01 -7.65
N LYS A 70 2.71 10.06 -6.37
CA LYS A 70 3.67 11.06 -5.88
C LYS A 70 5.02 10.92 -6.57
N LEU A 71 5.51 9.69 -6.67
CA LEU A 71 6.81 9.44 -7.28
C LEU A 71 6.80 9.76 -8.78
N ARG A 72 5.66 9.51 -9.45
CA ARG A 72 5.52 9.85 -10.88
C ARG A 72 5.62 11.34 -11.12
N HIS A 73 5.08 12.14 -10.19
CA HIS A 73 5.06 13.60 -10.31
C HIS A 73 6.17 14.26 -9.52
N ALA A 74 7.10 13.48 -8.98
CA ALA A 74 8.18 14.02 -8.15
C ALA A 74 9.19 14.77 -8.99
N LYS A 75 9.65 15.90 -8.44
CA LYS A 75 10.73 16.67 -9.00
C LYS A 75 11.78 16.83 -7.89
N LEU A 76 12.98 16.39 -8.18
CA LEU A 76 14.05 16.45 -7.18
C LEU A 76 14.55 17.87 -7.00
N THR A 77 14.73 18.26 -5.76
CA THR A 77 15.32 19.53 -5.40
C THR A 77 16.73 19.31 -4.84
N TYR A 78 17.62 20.24 -5.13
CA TYR A 78 19.01 20.16 -4.69
C TYR A 78 19.33 21.25 -3.67
#